data_cbe91ba9c04e347ec4597e0ebdd766cb
#
_entry.id   cbe91ba9c04e347ec4597e0ebdd766cb
#
_cell.length_a   1.000
_cell.length_b   1.000
_cell.length_c   1.000
_cell.angle_alpha   90.00
_cell.angle_beta   90.00
_cell.angle_gamma   90.00
#
_symmetry.space_group_name_H-M   'P 1'
#
loop_
_entity.id
_entity.type
_entity.pdbx_description
1 polymer ?
#
loop_
_entity_poly.entity_id
_entity_poly.type
_entity_poly.pdbx_seq_one_letter_code
_entity_poly.pdbx_strand_id
1 'polypeptide(L)'
;MSVVAASQPVLGGAEWRALRAAHEARADRLVDARRARARKGVPDPVEDFLFTYYPFRLAALRRWTPGAGVALAEADELADGRRFLRGADGLVRVALPDAAQAGRLAFSLKLCRAVAGRAAFHGCFGLHEWAMVYGQAEQRRHGAWPLRLGAEGTDAVVRAMPVRCTHYDAFRFFTPGARPLNKLAPTLEARVENEQPGCVHVTMDLFKWSMKAQPWVSAELAADAFELAHVARTVDMRASPYDFSAIGLRPIAIETAEGRGEYEAEQRRLSALAEPVRARLIVELGRALA
;
A
#
# COMPACT_ATOMS: atom_id res chain seq x y z
N MET A 1 -31.26 -14.84 -22.96
CA MET A 1 -30.03 -15.64 -22.75
C MET A 1 -29.82 -15.69 -21.22
N SER A 2 -30.12 -16.84 -20.61
CA SER A 2 -29.88 -17.04 -19.16
C SER A 2 -28.36 -17.03 -18.92
N VAL A 3 -27.86 -16.03 -18.19
CA VAL A 3 -26.50 -16.06 -17.65
C VAL A 3 -26.49 -17.17 -16.61
N VAL A 4 -25.85 -18.27 -16.93
CA VAL A 4 -25.55 -19.32 -15.95
C VAL A 4 -24.65 -18.66 -14.91
N ALA A 5 -25.21 -18.42 -13.72
CA ALA A 5 -24.43 -17.96 -12.58
C ALA A 5 -23.30 -18.97 -12.36
N ALA A 6 -22.07 -18.56 -12.56
CA ALA A 6 -20.92 -19.41 -12.29
C ALA A 6 -21.03 -19.87 -10.83
N SER A 7 -21.00 -21.20 -10.62
CA SER A 7 -21.11 -21.77 -9.28
C SER A 7 -20.02 -21.19 -8.39
N GLN A 8 -20.44 -20.60 -7.28
CA GLN A 8 -19.53 -20.02 -6.29
C GLN A 8 -18.60 -21.14 -5.77
N PRO A 9 -17.26 -20.95 -5.75
CA PRO A 9 -16.35 -21.95 -5.22
C PRO A 9 -16.66 -22.22 -3.73
N VAL A 10 -16.67 -23.50 -3.36
CA VAL A 10 -16.87 -23.94 -1.99
C VAL A 10 -15.59 -24.57 -1.48
N LEU A 11 -15.04 -24.04 -0.40
CA LEU A 11 -13.88 -24.62 0.30
C LEU A 11 -14.37 -25.59 1.39
N GLY A 12 -13.85 -26.80 1.38
CA GLY A 12 -14.09 -27.80 2.42
C GLY A 12 -13.49 -27.41 3.76
N GLY A 13 -13.98 -27.99 4.86
CA GLY A 13 -13.55 -27.65 6.22
C GLY A 13 -12.03 -27.79 6.44
N ALA A 14 -11.41 -28.88 5.96
CA ALA A 14 -9.97 -29.07 6.07
C ALA A 14 -9.18 -28.06 5.21
N GLU A 15 -9.69 -27.75 4.01
CA GLU A 15 -9.02 -26.86 3.05
C GLU A 15 -8.94 -25.42 3.55
N TRP A 16 -10.07 -24.81 3.96
CA TRP A 16 -10.04 -23.43 4.42
C TRP A 16 -9.29 -23.28 5.75
N ARG A 17 -9.30 -24.29 6.64
CA ARG A 17 -8.50 -24.23 7.87
C ARG A 17 -7.01 -24.30 7.56
N ALA A 18 -6.58 -25.07 6.58
CA ALA A 18 -5.20 -25.10 6.13
C ALA A 18 -4.77 -23.74 5.52
N LEU A 19 -5.61 -23.14 4.66
CA LEU A 19 -5.36 -21.81 4.10
C LEU A 19 -5.26 -20.74 5.20
N ARG A 20 -6.18 -20.77 6.16
CA ARG A 20 -6.14 -19.88 7.32
C ARG A 20 -4.86 -20.03 8.13
N ALA A 21 -4.46 -21.26 8.45
CA ALA A 21 -3.24 -21.52 9.23
C ALA A 21 -1.99 -21.05 8.48
N ALA A 22 -1.93 -21.29 7.15
CA ALA A 22 -0.83 -20.83 6.30
C ALA A 22 -0.75 -19.30 6.26
N HIS A 23 -1.89 -18.61 6.10
CA HIS A 23 -1.95 -17.16 6.13
C HIS A 23 -1.52 -16.59 7.49
N GLU A 24 -2.02 -17.15 8.59
CA GLU A 24 -1.67 -16.70 9.93
C GLU A 24 -0.16 -16.84 10.20
N ALA A 25 0.44 -17.96 9.80
CA ALA A 25 1.88 -18.17 9.89
C ALA A 25 2.68 -17.19 9.00
N ARG A 26 2.18 -16.89 7.78
CA ARG A 26 2.79 -15.88 6.89
C ARG A 26 2.72 -14.50 7.53
N ALA A 27 1.57 -14.08 8.02
CA ALA A 27 1.37 -12.78 8.65
C ALA A 27 2.27 -12.60 9.89
N ASP A 28 2.42 -13.65 10.71
CA ASP A 28 3.32 -13.60 11.86
C ASP A 28 4.77 -13.37 11.43
N ARG A 29 5.28 -14.09 10.41
CA ARG A 29 6.62 -13.86 9.86
C ARG A 29 6.82 -12.43 9.34
N LEU A 30 5.82 -11.87 8.64
CA LEU A 30 5.88 -10.51 8.08
C LEU A 30 6.01 -9.41 9.15
N VAL A 31 5.54 -9.67 10.37
CA VAL A 31 5.55 -8.66 11.45
C VAL A 31 6.50 -8.97 12.60
N ASP A 32 7.15 -10.13 12.62
CA ASP A 32 7.98 -10.56 13.74
C ASP A 32 9.22 -9.68 13.95
N ALA A 33 9.88 -9.27 12.85
CA ALA A 33 11.02 -8.35 12.93
C ALA A 33 10.62 -7.03 13.58
N ARG A 34 9.48 -6.45 13.16
CA ARG A 34 8.94 -5.24 13.75
C ARG A 34 8.57 -5.43 15.23
N ARG A 35 7.92 -6.53 15.59
CA ARG A 35 7.58 -6.85 17.00
C ARG A 35 8.83 -6.93 17.86
N ALA A 36 9.89 -7.58 17.36
CA ALA A 36 11.16 -7.70 18.07
C ALA A 36 11.84 -6.35 18.29
N ARG A 37 11.86 -5.46 17.26
CA ARG A 37 12.40 -4.11 17.38
C ARG A 37 11.57 -3.22 18.30
N ALA A 38 10.24 -3.25 18.18
CA ALA A 38 9.34 -2.46 19.02
C ALA A 38 9.54 -2.76 20.53
N ARG A 39 9.79 -4.03 20.89
CA ARG A 39 10.12 -4.41 22.27
C ARG A 39 11.43 -3.80 22.78
N LYS A 40 12.35 -3.48 21.89
CA LYS A 40 13.66 -2.87 22.19
C LYS A 40 13.65 -1.34 22.01
N GLY A 41 12.53 -0.75 21.60
CA GLY A 41 12.46 0.68 21.32
C GLY A 41 13.29 1.13 20.12
N VAL A 42 13.66 0.21 19.20
CA VAL A 42 14.47 0.52 18.02
C VAL A 42 13.57 0.92 16.84
N PRO A 43 13.62 2.18 16.38
CA PRO A 43 12.82 2.63 15.25
C PRO A 43 13.35 2.09 13.93
N ASP A 44 12.43 1.89 12.97
CA ASP A 44 12.74 1.53 11.59
C ASP A 44 11.88 2.36 10.62
N PRO A 45 12.47 3.18 9.74
CA PRO A 45 11.74 4.12 8.89
C PRO A 45 10.96 3.42 7.78
N VAL A 46 11.27 2.17 7.47
CA VAL A 46 10.57 1.35 6.46
C VAL A 46 9.36 0.66 7.09
N GLU A 47 9.60 -0.22 8.07
CA GLU A 47 8.53 -1.05 8.63
C GLU A 47 7.56 -0.28 9.52
N ASP A 48 8.05 0.68 10.32
CA ASP A 48 7.18 1.46 11.19
C ASP A 48 6.23 2.35 10.39
N PHE A 49 6.67 2.83 9.22
CA PHE A 49 5.84 3.63 8.32
C PHE A 49 4.57 2.90 7.91
N LEU A 50 4.66 1.63 7.54
CA LEU A 50 3.53 0.84 7.04
C LEU A 50 2.41 0.66 8.09
N PHE A 51 2.72 0.81 9.37
CA PHE A 51 1.76 0.71 10.47
C PHE A 51 1.47 2.04 11.17
N THR A 52 2.26 3.08 10.89
CA THR A 52 2.02 4.43 11.40
C THR A 52 1.24 5.27 10.39
N TYR A 53 1.63 5.20 9.13
CA TYR A 53 0.95 5.91 8.05
C TYR A 53 -0.36 5.22 7.64
N TYR A 54 -0.33 3.90 7.52
CA TYR A 54 -1.53 3.09 7.38
C TYR A 54 -1.92 2.57 8.76
N PRO A 55 -2.94 3.15 9.44
CA PRO A 55 -3.23 2.88 10.84
C PRO A 55 -3.91 1.51 11.04
N PHE A 56 -3.36 0.47 10.46
CA PHE A 56 -3.81 -0.89 10.64
C PHE A 56 -3.04 -1.56 11.79
N ARG A 57 -3.78 -2.21 12.69
CA ARG A 57 -3.14 -3.00 13.75
C ARG A 57 -2.48 -4.24 13.14
N LEU A 58 -1.34 -4.66 13.68
CA LEU A 58 -0.66 -5.89 13.28
C LEU A 58 -1.59 -7.12 13.26
N ALA A 59 -2.47 -7.21 14.26
CA ALA A 59 -3.47 -8.28 14.34
C ALA A 59 -4.51 -8.24 13.20
N ALA A 60 -4.67 -7.10 12.51
CA ALA A 60 -5.58 -7.03 11.37
C ALA A 60 -5.02 -7.72 10.13
N LEU A 61 -3.69 -7.66 9.93
CA LEU A 61 -3.04 -8.37 8.83
C LEU A 61 -3.13 -9.90 9.02
N ARG A 62 -3.13 -10.38 10.27
CA ARG A 62 -3.23 -11.80 10.60
C ARG A 62 -4.64 -12.39 10.40
N ARG A 63 -5.67 -11.54 10.35
CA ARG A 63 -7.05 -12.04 10.17
C ARG A 63 -7.24 -12.63 8.81
N TRP A 64 -7.65 -13.89 8.78
CA TRP A 64 -7.95 -14.58 7.55
C TRP A 64 -9.38 -14.29 7.06
N THR A 65 -9.53 -14.22 5.75
CA THR A 65 -10.79 -14.17 5.01
C THR A 65 -10.56 -14.71 3.60
N PRO A 66 -11.48 -15.50 3.05
CA PRO A 66 -11.38 -15.95 1.65
C PRO A 66 -11.74 -14.84 0.64
N GLY A 67 -12.29 -13.71 1.12
CA GLY A 67 -12.90 -12.69 0.27
C GLY A 67 -14.33 -13.00 -0.13
N ALA A 68 -14.96 -12.07 -0.85
CA ALA A 68 -16.31 -12.22 -1.39
C ALA A 68 -16.34 -13.27 -2.51
N GLY A 69 -17.49 -13.92 -2.67
CA GLY A 69 -17.70 -14.91 -3.73
C GLY A 69 -17.10 -16.29 -3.44
N VAL A 70 -16.72 -16.59 -2.19
CA VAL A 70 -16.29 -17.92 -1.72
C VAL A 70 -17.19 -18.37 -0.60
N ALA A 71 -17.65 -19.63 -0.64
CA ALA A 71 -18.42 -20.26 0.42
C ALA A 71 -17.54 -21.26 1.18
N LEU A 72 -17.81 -21.42 2.47
CA LEU A 72 -17.04 -22.30 3.37
C LEU A 72 -17.99 -23.36 3.92
N ALA A 73 -17.62 -24.62 3.76
CA ALA A 73 -18.28 -25.73 4.43
C ALA A 73 -17.70 -25.96 5.82
N GLU A 74 -18.49 -26.48 6.74
CA GLU A 74 -18.07 -26.80 8.12
C GLU A 74 -17.36 -25.63 8.82
N ALA A 75 -17.89 -24.41 8.68
CA ALA A 75 -17.27 -23.17 9.13
C ALA A 75 -18.09 -22.41 10.19
N ASP A 76 -18.85 -23.11 10.99
CA ASP A 76 -19.74 -22.52 12.00
C ASP A 76 -18.99 -21.65 13.01
N GLU A 77 -17.73 -21.99 13.33
CA GLU A 77 -16.86 -21.19 14.19
C GLU A 77 -16.52 -19.80 13.65
N LEU A 78 -16.70 -19.56 12.33
CA LEU A 78 -16.52 -18.25 11.70
C LEU A 78 -17.79 -17.43 11.63
N ALA A 79 -18.97 -18.05 11.77
CA ALA A 79 -20.26 -17.41 11.65
C ALA A 79 -20.57 -16.48 12.85
N ASP A 80 -19.98 -15.28 12.83
CA ASP A 80 -20.10 -14.27 13.89
C ASP A 80 -21.35 -13.38 13.78
N GLY A 81 -22.20 -13.63 12.79
CA GLY A 81 -23.43 -12.85 12.53
C GLY A 81 -23.19 -11.43 12.01
N ARG A 82 -21.94 -11.04 11.74
CA ARG A 82 -21.57 -9.70 11.27
C ARG A 82 -20.68 -9.73 10.03
N ARG A 83 -19.52 -10.36 10.15
CA ARG A 83 -18.54 -10.48 9.04
C ARG A 83 -18.80 -11.72 8.20
N PHE A 84 -19.23 -12.79 8.86
CA PHE A 84 -19.53 -14.07 8.26
C PHE A 84 -20.93 -14.51 8.64
N LEU A 85 -21.72 -14.88 7.63
CA LEU A 85 -23.10 -15.33 7.79
C LEU A 85 -23.25 -16.77 7.31
N ARG A 86 -24.01 -17.55 8.05
CA ARG A 86 -24.44 -18.89 7.64
C ARG A 86 -25.69 -18.78 6.77
N GLY A 87 -25.64 -19.33 5.56
CA GLY A 87 -26.78 -19.44 4.66
C GLY A 87 -27.71 -20.61 5.02
N ALA A 88 -28.88 -20.63 4.42
CA ALA A 88 -29.85 -21.74 4.56
C ALA A 88 -29.30 -23.07 4.01
N ASP A 89 -28.33 -23.00 3.10
CA ASP A 89 -27.59 -24.15 2.54
C ASP A 89 -26.50 -24.68 3.50
N GLY A 90 -26.39 -24.13 4.71
CA GLY A 90 -25.42 -24.53 5.72
C GLY A 90 -23.99 -24.02 5.46
N LEU A 91 -23.75 -23.29 4.37
CA LEU A 91 -22.43 -22.73 4.05
C LEU A 91 -22.27 -21.35 4.69
N VAL A 92 -21.04 -21.04 5.09
CA VAL A 92 -20.66 -19.75 5.64
C VAL A 92 -20.03 -18.87 4.58
N ARG A 93 -20.41 -17.61 4.51
CA ARG A 93 -19.93 -16.63 3.52
C ARG A 93 -19.62 -15.31 4.19
N VAL A 94 -18.77 -14.51 3.56
CA VAL A 94 -18.59 -13.09 3.94
C VAL A 94 -19.92 -12.38 3.76
N ALA A 95 -20.35 -11.62 4.78
CA ALA A 95 -21.56 -10.80 4.74
C ALA A 95 -21.49 -9.77 3.61
N LEU A 96 -22.61 -9.48 2.96
CA LEU A 96 -22.65 -8.44 1.94
C LEU A 96 -22.30 -7.07 2.56
N PRO A 97 -21.65 -6.17 1.80
CA PRO A 97 -21.38 -4.83 2.28
C PRO A 97 -22.68 -4.02 2.42
N ASP A 98 -22.78 -3.23 3.47
CA ASP A 98 -23.82 -2.20 3.57
C ASP A 98 -23.58 -1.07 2.55
N ALA A 99 -24.53 -0.14 2.41
CA ALA A 99 -24.45 0.94 1.43
C ALA A 99 -23.19 1.82 1.58
N ALA A 100 -22.78 2.12 2.82
CA ALA A 100 -21.59 2.92 3.08
C ALA A 100 -20.30 2.14 2.78
N GLN A 101 -20.27 0.86 3.10
CA GLN A 101 -19.19 -0.05 2.78
C GLN A 101 -19.08 -0.23 1.25
N ALA A 102 -20.20 -0.49 0.56
CA ALA A 102 -20.25 -0.60 -0.89
C ALA A 102 -19.75 0.67 -1.59
N GLY A 103 -20.11 1.86 -1.09
CA GLY A 103 -19.58 3.14 -1.61
C GLY A 103 -18.07 3.25 -1.49
N ARG A 104 -17.47 2.81 -0.38
CA ARG A 104 -16.01 2.80 -0.20
C ARG A 104 -15.30 1.79 -1.12
N LEU A 105 -15.88 0.60 -1.29
CA LEU A 105 -15.36 -0.42 -2.21
C LEU A 105 -15.44 0.07 -3.67
N ALA A 106 -16.55 0.69 -4.05
CA ALA A 106 -16.75 1.26 -5.38
C ALA A 106 -15.73 2.37 -5.70
N PHE A 107 -15.43 3.24 -4.71
CA PHE A 107 -14.36 4.24 -4.87
C PHE A 107 -12.99 3.57 -5.09
N SER A 108 -12.65 2.56 -4.28
CA SER A 108 -11.38 1.83 -4.41
C SER A 108 -11.27 1.14 -5.77
N LEU A 109 -12.35 0.52 -6.24
CA LEU A 109 -12.44 -0.10 -7.55
C LEU A 109 -12.25 0.91 -8.69
N LYS A 110 -12.96 2.07 -8.62
CA LYS A 110 -12.83 3.16 -9.59
C LYS A 110 -11.38 3.66 -9.67
N LEU A 111 -10.75 3.90 -8.52
CA LEU A 111 -9.36 4.37 -8.44
C LEU A 111 -8.38 3.35 -9.03
N CYS A 112 -8.48 2.08 -8.63
CA CYS A 112 -7.59 1.02 -9.13
C CYS A 112 -7.72 0.83 -10.65
N ARG A 113 -8.95 0.90 -11.21
CA ARG A 113 -9.20 0.85 -12.66
C ARG A 113 -8.62 2.06 -13.38
N ALA A 114 -8.79 3.26 -12.85
CA ALA A 114 -8.24 4.48 -13.44
C ALA A 114 -6.70 4.44 -13.47
N VAL A 115 -6.06 3.97 -12.40
CA VAL A 115 -4.60 3.76 -12.35
C VAL A 115 -4.17 2.71 -13.36
N ALA A 116 -4.87 1.57 -13.45
CA ALA A 116 -4.51 0.50 -14.39
C ALA A 116 -4.59 0.93 -15.87
N GLY A 117 -5.53 1.84 -16.19
CA GLY A 117 -5.72 2.36 -17.55
C GLY A 117 -4.81 3.53 -17.94
N ARG A 118 -3.92 3.97 -17.03
CA ARG A 118 -3.09 5.16 -17.25
C ARG A 118 -1.64 4.80 -17.57
N ALA A 119 -1.00 5.60 -18.43
CA ALA A 119 0.42 5.50 -18.70
C ALA A 119 1.24 5.78 -17.42
N ALA A 120 2.27 4.97 -17.18
CA ALA A 120 3.18 5.15 -16.06
C ALA A 120 4.13 6.33 -16.29
N PHE A 121 4.35 7.14 -15.26
CA PHE A 121 5.38 8.17 -15.23
C PHE A 121 6.42 7.83 -14.14
N HIS A 122 7.68 7.70 -14.53
CA HIS A 122 8.78 7.25 -13.67
C HIS A 122 9.79 8.37 -13.33
N GLY A 123 9.49 9.62 -13.62
CA GLY A 123 10.40 10.76 -13.44
C GLY A 123 10.17 11.56 -12.16
N CYS A 124 9.55 11.01 -11.11
CA CYS A 124 9.36 11.73 -9.84
C CYS A 124 10.56 11.59 -8.89
N PHE A 125 11.44 10.60 -9.11
CA PHE A 125 12.71 10.35 -8.38
C PHE A 125 12.61 10.39 -6.85
N GLY A 126 11.45 10.12 -6.24
CA GLY A 126 11.30 10.20 -4.78
C GLY A 126 11.41 11.61 -4.19
N LEU A 127 11.35 12.66 -5.02
CA LEU A 127 11.48 14.06 -4.59
C LEU A 127 10.42 14.50 -3.58
N HIS A 128 9.34 13.75 -3.40
CA HIS A 128 8.35 14.04 -2.36
C HIS A 128 8.95 13.97 -0.95
N GLU A 129 9.86 13.03 -0.65
CA GLU A 129 10.55 12.96 0.67
C GLU A 129 11.47 14.18 0.88
N TRP A 130 12.12 14.68 -0.17
CA TRP A 130 12.93 15.88 -0.15
C TRP A 130 12.06 17.15 0.05
N ALA A 131 10.91 17.21 -0.65
CA ALA A 131 9.96 18.31 -0.51
C ALA A 131 9.31 18.40 0.87
N MET A 132 9.23 17.29 1.61
CA MET A 132 8.73 17.23 2.98
C MET A 132 9.68 17.84 4.01
N VAL A 133 10.96 18.07 3.67
CA VAL A 133 11.96 18.66 4.56
C VAL A 133 12.52 19.99 4.05
N TYR A 134 12.11 20.43 2.86
CA TYR A 134 12.58 21.66 2.23
C TYR A 134 12.39 22.88 3.12
N GLY A 135 13.47 23.60 3.42
CA GLY A 135 13.45 24.78 4.25
C GLY A 135 13.10 24.53 5.74
N GLN A 136 13.03 23.28 6.19
CA GLN A 136 12.64 22.90 7.55
C GLN A 136 13.51 21.76 8.13
N ALA A 137 14.79 21.73 7.82
CA ALA A 137 15.68 20.63 8.19
C ALA A 137 15.72 20.32 9.70
N GLU A 138 15.53 21.32 10.57
CA GLU A 138 15.54 21.13 12.02
C GLU A 138 14.22 20.59 12.58
N GLN A 139 13.09 20.84 11.90
CA GLN A 139 11.73 20.47 12.33
C GLN A 139 11.19 19.24 11.55
N ARG A 140 12.08 18.47 10.93
CA ARG A 140 11.71 17.37 10.04
C ARG A 140 11.12 16.18 10.80
N ARG A 141 10.25 15.45 10.12
CA ARG A 141 9.49 14.31 10.66
C ARG A 141 10.36 13.16 11.18
N HIS A 142 11.50 12.89 10.53
CA HIS A 142 12.47 11.88 10.91
C HIS A 142 13.73 12.53 11.51
N GLY A 143 13.57 13.41 12.50
CA GLY A 143 14.64 14.19 13.09
C GLY A 143 15.81 13.38 13.69
N ALA A 144 15.56 12.12 14.04
CA ALA A 144 16.61 11.21 14.53
C ALA A 144 17.60 10.77 13.44
N TRP A 145 17.26 10.91 12.14
CA TRP A 145 18.12 10.52 11.04
C TRP A 145 18.79 11.74 10.41
N PRO A 146 20.11 11.71 10.20
CA PRO A 146 20.82 12.82 9.55
C PRO A 146 20.39 12.96 8.09
N LEU A 147 20.52 14.18 7.54
CA LEU A 147 20.38 14.41 6.11
C LEU A 147 21.73 14.15 5.42
N ARG A 148 21.73 13.35 4.32
CA ARG A 148 22.96 12.98 3.57
C ARG A 148 23.75 14.18 3.06
N LEU A 149 23.05 15.23 2.64
CA LEU A 149 23.63 16.45 2.08
C LEU A 149 23.53 17.67 3.03
N GLY A 150 23.16 17.43 4.28
CA GLY A 150 22.81 18.52 5.20
C GLY A 150 21.57 19.31 4.76
N ALA A 151 21.23 20.37 5.47
CA ALA A 151 20.06 21.18 5.17
C ALA A 151 20.16 21.89 3.82
N GLU A 152 21.25 22.61 3.62
CA GLU A 152 21.46 23.44 2.42
C GLU A 152 21.57 22.61 1.14
N GLY A 153 22.29 21.48 1.18
CA GLY A 153 22.41 20.55 0.06
C GLY A 153 21.06 19.89 -0.30
N THR A 154 20.25 19.53 0.72
CA THR A 154 18.91 19.00 0.53
C THR A 154 18.01 20.03 -0.17
N ASP A 155 18.01 21.26 0.27
CA ASP A 155 17.25 22.36 -0.34
C ASP A 155 17.70 22.66 -1.77
N ALA A 156 19.01 22.59 -2.03
CA ALA A 156 19.57 22.78 -3.36
C ALA A 156 19.05 21.74 -4.36
N VAL A 157 18.93 20.47 -3.96
CA VAL A 157 18.36 19.40 -4.80
C VAL A 157 16.91 19.72 -5.17
N VAL A 158 16.08 20.12 -4.20
CA VAL A 158 14.67 20.45 -4.45
C VAL A 158 14.51 21.64 -5.40
N ARG A 159 15.39 22.64 -5.30
CA ARG A 159 15.39 23.80 -6.22
C ARG A 159 15.87 23.46 -7.63
N ALA A 160 16.84 22.55 -7.74
CA ALA A 160 17.45 22.20 -9.02
C ALA A 160 16.63 21.20 -9.85
N MET A 161 15.79 20.40 -9.20
CA MET A 161 15.07 19.32 -9.87
C MET A 161 13.58 19.61 -10.02
N PRO A 162 12.95 19.16 -11.13
CA PRO A 162 11.52 19.37 -11.33
C PRO A 162 10.69 18.44 -10.43
N VAL A 163 10.14 18.97 -9.34
CA VAL A 163 9.23 18.23 -8.46
C VAL A 163 7.92 17.98 -9.21
N ARG A 164 7.51 16.71 -9.34
CA ARG A 164 6.30 16.30 -10.04
C ARG A 164 5.59 15.15 -9.32
N CYS A 165 5.09 15.45 -8.13
CA CYS A 165 4.28 14.51 -7.36
C CYS A 165 2.83 14.53 -7.85
N THR A 166 2.27 13.35 -8.13
CA THR A 166 0.87 13.13 -8.54
C THR A 166 0.00 12.60 -7.41
N HIS A 167 0.60 12.20 -6.29
CA HIS A 167 -0.07 11.52 -5.19
C HIS A 167 -0.46 12.50 -4.08
N TYR A 168 -1.78 12.65 -3.82
CA TYR A 168 -2.28 13.61 -2.83
C TYR A 168 -1.74 13.34 -1.41
N ASP A 169 -1.79 12.09 -0.96
CA ASP A 169 -1.36 11.73 0.40
C ASP A 169 0.15 11.95 0.65
N ALA A 170 0.98 12.04 -0.39
CA ALA A 170 2.37 12.49 -0.29
C ALA A 170 2.47 14.02 -0.35
N PHE A 171 1.80 14.64 -1.34
CA PHE A 171 1.85 16.08 -1.57
C PHE A 171 1.36 16.92 -0.38
N ARG A 172 0.35 16.44 0.35
CA ARG A 172 -0.18 17.15 1.52
C ARG A 172 0.85 17.37 2.64
N PHE A 173 1.94 16.60 2.64
CA PHE A 173 3.04 16.73 3.61
C PHE A 173 4.17 17.62 3.13
N PHE A 174 4.12 18.15 1.91
CA PHE A 174 5.10 19.12 1.43
C PHE A 174 5.12 20.35 2.35
N THR A 175 6.32 20.87 2.62
CA THR A 175 6.43 22.14 3.34
C THR A 175 5.74 23.25 2.56
N PRO A 176 5.31 24.35 3.22
CA PRO A 176 4.72 25.49 2.52
C PRO A 176 5.60 26.03 1.39
N GLY A 177 6.93 26.05 1.58
CA GLY A 177 7.88 26.48 0.57
C GLY A 177 8.06 25.53 -0.60
N ALA A 178 7.85 24.20 -0.39
CA ALA A 178 7.97 23.21 -1.44
C ALA A 178 6.70 23.05 -2.29
N ARG A 179 5.52 23.34 -1.76
CA ARG A 179 4.25 23.18 -2.50
C ARG A 179 4.23 23.89 -3.86
N PRO A 180 4.66 25.16 -3.98
CA PRO A 180 4.69 25.86 -5.25
C PRO A 180 5.68 25.29 -6.27
N LEU A 181 6.69 24.53 -5.80
CA LEU A 181 7.69 23.90 -6.67
C LEU A 181 7.15 22.65 -7.36
N ASN A 182 6.07 22.05 -6.85
CA ASN A 182 5.43 20.92 -7.51
C ASN A 182 4.66 21.39 -8.76
N LYS A 183 4.94 20.76 -9.90
CA LYS A 183 4.28 21.09 -11.18
C LYS A 183 2.78 20.81 -11.21
N LEU A 184 2.27 20.06 -10.24
CA LEU A 184 0.86 19.68 -10.11
C LEU A 184 0.37 20.10 -8.72
N ALA A 185 -0.94 20.28 -8.57
CA ALA A 185 -1.59 20.54 -7.29
C ALA A 185 -2.58 19.39 -6.98
N PRO A 186 -2.09 18.19 -6.59
CA PRO A 186 -2.97 17.07 -6.28
C PRO A 186 -3.92 17.40 -5.15
N THR A 187 -5.22 17.09 -5.33
CA THR A 187 -6.23 17.21 -4.28
C THR A 187 -6.80 15.83 -3.93
N LEU A 188 -7.53 15.76 -2.82
CA LEU A 188 -8.19 14.53 -2.40
C LEU A 188 -9.22 14.05 -3.43
N GLU A 189 -9.96 14.99 -4.01
CA GLU A 189 -11.02 14.74 -4.98
C GLU A 189 -10.46 14.29 -6.34
N ALA A 190 -9.31 14.86 -6.74
CA ALA A 190 -8.68 14.59 -8.03
C ALA A 190 -7.75 13.35 -8.02
N ARG A 191 -7.86 12.47 -7.02
CA ARG A 191 -7.00 11.26 -6.95
C ARG A 191 -7.21 10.33 -8.14
N VAL A 192 -8.45 10.16 -8.56
CA VAL A 192 -8.80 9.30 -9.70
C VAL A 192 -8.16 9.79 -10.98
N GLU A 193 -8.02 11.11 -11.14
CA GLU A 193 -7.44 11.77 -12.31
C GLU A 193 -5.91 11.84 -12.26
N ASN A 194 -5.31 11.93 -11.06
CA ASN A 194 -3.89 12.22 -10.90
C ASN A 194 -3.03 10.99 -10.60
N GLU A 195 -3.53 10.01 -9.82
CA GLU A 195 -2.73 8.85 -9.44
C GLU A 195 -2.42 7.96 -10.65
N GLN A 196 -1.18 7.46 -10.73
CA GLN A 196 -0.69 6.73 -11.89
C GLN A 196 0.26 5.58 -11.48
N PRO A 197 0.41 4.51 -12.29
CA PRO A 197 1.05 3.26 -11.88
C PRO A 197 2.56 3.35 -11.61
N GLY A 198 3.26 4.36 -12.12
CA GLY A 198 4.69 4.58 -11.86
C GLY A 198 4.99 5.19 -10.49
N CYS A 199 3.98 5.60 -9.72
CA CYS A 199 4.16 6.20 -8.42
C CYS A 199 4.40 5.14 -7.33
N VAL A 200 5.48 5.27 -6.55
CA VAL A 200 5.80 4.37 -5.44
C VAL A 200 4.71 4.35 -4.37
N HIS A 201 4.07 5.49 -4.08
CA HIS A 201 2.96 5.57 -3.13
C HIS A 201 1.70 4.86 -3.64
N VAL A 202 1.40 4.95 -4.95
CA VAL A 202 0.29 4.20 -5.55
C VAL A 202 0.53 2.69 -5.46
N THR A 203 1.78 2.25 -5.54
CA THR A 203 2.17 0.86 -5.30
C THR A 203 1.95 0.48 -3.83
N MET A 204 2.42 1.28 -2.88
CA MET A 204 2.19 1.05 -1.44
C MET A 204 0.70 1.09 -1.06
N ASP A 205 -0.08 1.95 -1.69
CA ASP A 205 -1.50 2.11 -1.43
C ASP A 205 -2.34 0.86 -1.80
N LEU A 206 -1.81 -0.09 -2.58
CA LEU A 206 -2.47 -1.38 -2.78
C LEU A 206 -2.68 -2.11 -1.45
N PHE A 207 -1.73 -2.02 -0.51
CA PHE A 207 -1.91 -2.51 0.85
C PHE A 207 -3.06 -1.78 1.58
N LYS A 208 -3.11 -0.45 1.50
CA LYS A 208 -4.18 0.35 2.09
C LYS A 208 -5.57 -0.06 1.57
N TRP A 209 -5.70 -0.20 0.26
CA TRP A 209 -6.99 -0.54 -0.35
C TRP A 209 -7.40 -1.97 -0.07
N SER A 210 -6.47 -2.92 -0.08
CA SER A 210 -6.73 -4.32 0.30
C SER A 210 -7.20 -4.43 1.75
N MET A 211 -6.53 -3.75 2.69
CA MET A 211 -6.91 -3.78 4.10
C MET A 211 -8.26 -3.10 4.38
N LYS A 212 -8.55 -1.97 3.71
CA LYS A 212 -9.84 -1.27 3.83
C LYS A 212 -11.00 -2.05 3.24
N ALA A 213 -10.72 -2.93 2.29
CA ALA A 213 -11.70 -3.75 1.62
C ALA A 213 -11.94 -5.11 2.32
N GLN A 214 -11.25 -5.41 3.41
CA GLN A 214 -11.58 -6.61 4.19
C GLN A 214 -12.92 -6.47 4.92
N PRO A 215 -13.71 -7.56 5.01
CA PRO A 215 -13.40 -8.96 4.69
C PRO A 215 -13.66 -9.36 3.23
N TRP A 216 -14.09 -8.46 2.34
CA TRP A 216 -14.51 -8.76 0.96
C TRP A 216 -13.35 -9.06 0.01
N VAL A 217 -12.15 -8.62 0.35
CA VAL A 217 -10.90 -8.94 -0.34
C VAL A 217 -10.15 -10.01 0.46
N SER A 218 -9.55 -10.98 -0.23
CA SER A 218 -8.85 -12.10 0.40
C SER A 218 -7.67 -11.65 1.27
N ALA A 219 -7.42 -12.40 2.32
CA ALA A 219 -6.32 -12.12 3.23
C ALA A 219 -4.95 -12.33 2.54
N GLU A 220 -4.87 -13.28 1.63
CA GLU A 220 -3.67 -13.55 0.82
C GLU A 220 -3.30 -12.35 -0.03
N LEU A 221 -4.29 -11.70 -0.69
CA LEU A 221 -4.03 -10.50 -1.47
C LEU A 221 -3.56 -9.33 -0.58
N ALA A 222 -4.12 -9.20 0.62
CA ALA A 222 -3.66 -8.17 1.57
C ALA A 222 -2.22 -8.43 2.04
N ALA A 223 -1.80 -9.68 2.21
CA ALA A 223 -0.43 -10.05 2.53
C ALA A 223 0.53 -9.80 1.35
N ASP A 224 0.14 -10.15 0.11
CA ASP A 224 0.91 -9.85 -1.10
C ASP A 224 1.12 -8.33 -1.25
N ALA A 225 0.06 -7.55 -1.04
CA ALA A 225 0.11 -6.10 -1.10
C ALA A 225 0.98 -5.50 0.03
N PHE A 226 1.01 -6.11 1.22
CA PHE A 226 1.90 -5.70 2.31
C PHE A 226 3.38 -5.92 1.96
N GLU A 227 3.73 -7.09 1.45
CA GLU A 227 5.11 -7.39 1.03
C GLU A 227 5.57 -6.43 -0.07
N LEU A 228 4.71 -6.17 -1.05
CA LEU A 228 4.99 -5.20 -2.09
C LEU A 228 5.16 -3.78 -1.53
N ALA A 229 4.31 -3.36 -0.58
CA ALA A 229 4.42 -2.06 0.07
C ALA A 229 5.73 -1.93 0.87
N HIS A 230 6.19 -3.01 1.50
CA HIS A 230 7.48 -3.04 2.19
C HIS A 230 8.66 -2.83 1.22
N VAL A 231 8.65 -3.53 0.08
CA VAL A 231 9.67 -3.36 -0.98
C VAL A 231 9.63 -1.93 -1.53
N ALA A 232 8.43 -1.40 -1.82
CA ALA A 232 8.26 -0.04 -2.32
C ALA A 232 8.76 1.01 -1.31
N ARG A 233 8.45 0.86 -0.01
CA ARG A 233 8.94 1.76 1.03
C ARG A 233 10.46 1.69 1.20
N THR A 234 11.06 0.53 1.05
CA THR A 234 12.52 0.38 1.07
C THR A 234 13.19 1.20 -0.03
N VAL A 235 12.67 1.14 -1.26
CA VAL A 235 13.18 1.94 -2.39
C VAL A 235 12.99 3.44 -2.12
N ASP A 236 11.82 3.81 -1.61
CA ASP A 236 11.46 5.19 -1.27
C ASP A 236 12.44 5.78 -0.24
N MET A 237 12.74 5.04 0.83
CA MET A 237 13.67 5.48 1.86
C MET A 237 15.11 5.54 1.35
N ARG A 238 15.54 4.60 0.51
CA ARG A 238 16.85 4.67 -0.13
C ARG A 238 17.04 5.93 -0.99
N ALA A 239 15.97 6.41 -1.63
CA ALA A 239 15.99 7.62 -2.46
C ALA A 239 15.73 8.93 -1.67
N SER A 240 15.41 8.82 -0.39
CA SER A 240 15.11 9.96 0.46
C SER A 240 16.37 10.78 0.80
N PRO A 241 16.21 12.02 1.34
CA PRO A 241 17.35 12.83 1.76
C PRO A 241 18.07 12.31 3.01
N TYR A 242 17.54 11.29 3.68
CA TYR A 242 18.09 10.80 4.95
C TYR A 242 19.24 9.81 4.76
N ASP A 243 20.16 9.80 5.72
CA ASP A 243 21.21 8.80 5.83
C ASP A 243 20.74 7.64 6.72
N PHE A 244 20.54 6.48 6.08
CA PHE A 244 20.19 5.23 6.73
C PHE A 244 21.32 4.19 6.70
N SER A 245 22.57 4.63 6.50
CA SER A 245 23.75 3.74 6.47
C SER A 245 23.90 2.95 7.79
N ALA A 246 23.53 3.56 8.92
CA ALA A 246 23.57 2.93 10.24
C ALA A 246 22.66 1.68 10.37
N ILE A 247 21.65 1.54 9.50
CA ILE A 247 20.78 0.36 9.43
C ILE A 247 20.99 -0.45 8.14
N GLY A 248 22.08 -0.19 7.42
CA GLY A 248 22.49 -0.95 6.23
C GLY A 248 21.70 -0.62 4.95
N LEU A 249 20.90 0.45 4.91
CA LEU A 249 20.21 0.88 3.69
C LEU A 249 21.13 1.74 2.83
N ARG A 250 21.62 1.19 1.72
CA ARG A 250 22.40 1.94 0.74
C ARG A 250 21.53 3.00 0.05
N PRO A 251 21.95 4.27 0.02
CA PRO A 251 21.20 5.32 -0.63
C PRO A 251 21.16 5.15 -2.16
N ILE A 252 20.07 5.63 -2.76
CA ILE A 252 19.96 5.92 -4.19
C ILE A 252 20.14 7.44 -4.32
N ALA A 253 21.30 7.85 -4.81
CA ALA A 253 21.70 9.26 -4.87
C ALA A 253 21.01 9.98 -6.04
N ILE A 254 19.73 10.31 -5.91
CA ILE A 254 18.92 10.92 -6.99
C ILE A 254 19.41 12.30 -7.42
N GLU A 255 20.26 12.94 -6.64
CA GLU A 255 20.97 14.17 -6.97
C GLU A 255 21.99 13.95 -8.10
N THR A 256 22.40 12.69 -8.38
CA THR A 256 23.29 12.33 -9.50
C THR A 256 22.49 11.75 -10.68
N ALA A 257 23.11 11.73 -11.87
CA ALA A 257 22.49 11.11 -13.05
C ALA A 257 22.37 9.59 -12.88
N GLU A 258 23.37 8.94 -12.32
CA GLU A 258 23.42 7.51 -12.04
C GLU A 258 22.31 7.10 -11.05
N GLY A 259 22.17 7.85 -9.95
CA GLY A 259 21.13 7.59 -8.94
C GLY A 259 19.72 7.79 -9.49
N ARG A 260 19.50 8.76 -10.39
CA ARG A 260 18.22 8.90 -11.09
C ARG A 260 17.91 7.70 -11.97
N GLY A 261 18.91 7.19 -12.71
CA GLY A 261 18.78 5.98 -13.51
C GLY A 261 18.46 4.75 -12.64
N GLU A 262 19.15 4.58 -11.50
CA GLU A 262 18.85 3.50 -10.54
C GLU A 262 17.40 3.61 -10.03
N TYR A 263 16.97 4.80 -9.62
CA TYR A 263 15.62 5.00 -9.09
C TYR A 263 14.54 4.75 -10.14
N GLU A 264 14.74 5.21 -11.38
CA GLU A 264 13.82 4.95 -12.48
C GLU A 264 13.67 3.46 -12.79
N ALA A 265 14.77 2.72 -12.78
CA ALA A 265 14.75 1.26 -12.94
C ALA A 265 13.96 0.58 -11.81
N GLU A 266 14.15 0.99 -10.56
CA GLU A 266 13.37 0.50 -9.42
C GLU A 266 11.89 0.86 -9.53
N GLN A 267 11.54 2.07 -9.96
CA GLN A 267 10.14 2.44 -10.18
C GLN A 267 9.48 1.57 -11.26
N ARG A 268 10.17 1.29 -12.36
CA ARG A 268 9.66 0.38 -13.41
C ARG A 268 9.46 -1.03 -12.88
N ARG A 269 10.40 -1.54 -12.10
CA ARG A 269 10.29 -2.85 -11.45
C ARG A 269 9.09 -2.90 -10.50
N LEU A 270 8.93 -1.89 -9.65
CA LEU A 270 7.80 -1.80 -8.72
C LEU A 270 6.45 -1.70 -9.45
N SER A 271 6.37 -0.95 -10.55
CA SER A 271 5.16 -0.85 -11.37
C SER A 271 4.76 -2.22 -11.94
N ALA A 272 5.74 -2.98 -12.44
CA ALA A 272 5.51 -4.33 -12.97
C ALA A 272 5.05 -5.31 -11.88
N LEU A 273 5.64 -5.25 -10.69
CA LEU A 273 5.22 -6.07 -9.54
C LEU A 273 3.82 -5.67 -9.03
N ALA A 274 3.45 -4.39 -9.14
CA ALA A 274 2.16 -3.88 -8.67
C ALA A 274 1.00 -4.25 -9.61
N GLU A 275 1.27 -4.49 -10.89
CA GLU A 275 0.24 -4.77 -11.89
C GLU A 275 -0.60 -6.02 -11.56
N PRO A 276 -0.04 -7.21 -11.31
CA PRO A 276 -0.84 -8.38 -10.95
C PRO A 276 -1.58 -8.23 -9.62
N VAL A 277 -1.00 -7.56 -8.63
CA VAL A 277 -1.66 -7.30 -7.34
C VAL A 277 -2.86 -6.37 -7.55
N ARG A 278 -2.71 -5.32 -8.34
CA ARG A 278 -3.80 -4.40 -8.71
C ARG A 278 -4.89 -5.10 -9.50
N ALA A 279 -4.53 -5.92 -10.46
CA ALA A 279 -5.49 -6.68 -11.27
C ALA A 279 -6.35 -7.62 -10.39
N ARG A 280 -5.73 -8.35 -9.46
CA ARG A 280 -6.45 -9.18 -8.49
C ARG A 280 -7.37 -8.34 -7.59
N LEU A 281 -6.89 -7.20 -7.09
CA LEU A 281 -7.70 -6.30 -6.27
C LEU A 281 -8.94 -5.78 -7.01
N ILE A 282 -8.80 -5.43 -8.29
CA ILE A 282 -9.93 -5.02 -9.15
C ILE A 282 -10.96 -6.15 -9.28
N VAL A 283 -10.50 -7.38 -9.49
CA VAL A 283 -11.39 -8.55 -9.62
C VAL A 283 -12.14 -8.81 -8.30
N GLU A 284 -11.42 -8.84 -7.17
CA GLU A 284 -12.02 -9.15 -5.87
C GLU A 284 -12.98 -8.03 -5.40
N LEU A 285 -12.64 -6.75 -5.64
CA LEU A 285 -13.54 -5.63 -5.39
C LEU A 285 -14.80 -5.69 -6.28
N GLY A 286 -14.65 -6.11 -7.55
CA GLY A 286 -15.76 -6.33 -8.45
C GLY A 286 -16.72 -7.41 -7.95
N ARG A 287 -16.20 -8.53 -7.45
CA ARG A 287 -17.01 -9.60 -6.84
C ARG A 287 -17.76 -9.15 -5.58
N ALA A 288 -17.12 -8.29 -4.77
CA ALA A 288 -17.75 -7.76 -3.55
C ALA A 288 -18.94 -6.83 -3.83
N LEU A 289 -19.04 -6.27 -5.03
CA LEU A 289 -20.04 -5.31 -5.46
C LEU A 289 -21.07 -5.90 -6.43
N ALA A 290 -20.88 -7.14 -6.88
CA ALA A 290 -21.85 -7.88 -7.71
C ALA A 290 -22.99 -8.46 -6.88
#